data_34c95eb94eccda909e5036b40cf492da
#
_entry.id   34c95eb94eccda909e5036b40cf492da
#
_cell.length_a   1.000
_cell.length_b   1.000
_cell.length_c   1.000
_cell.angle_alpha   90.00
_cell.angle_beta   90.00
_cell.angle_gamma   90.00
#
_symmetry.space_group_name_H-M   'P 1'
#
loop_
_entity.id
_entity.type
_entity.pdbx_description
1 polymer ?
#
loop_
_entity_poly.entity_id
_entity_poly.type
_entity_poly.pdbx_seq_one_letter_code
_entity_poly.pdbx_strand_id
1 'polypeptide(L)'
;YSPVVVKKDGTIENNLNCKKGIPIGIMEDATYENNTLSMEDYAMVCMYTDGILEIKNSSKEEYGINRLENFLKENFRLNQQLIVENLKLDLKNFSSKDNYDDDILIVMLKDR
;
A
#
# COMPACT_ATOMS: atom_id res chain seq x y z
N TYR A 1 -0.62 -9.35 -1.60
CA TYR A 1 -0.35 -8.14 -2.41
C TYR A 1 1.11 -7.72 -2.25
N SER A 2 1.71 -7.19 -3.33
CA SER A 2 3.07 -6.68 -3.26
C SER A 2 3.07 -5.30 -2.59
N PRO A 3 4.08 -4.96 -1.78
CA PRO A 3 4.19 -3.61 -1.24
C PRO A 3 4.34 -2.57 -2.35
N VAL A 4 3.85 -1.37 -2.11
CA VAL A 4 4.13 -0.21 -2.97
C VAL A 4 5.42 0.44 -2.48
N VAL A 5 6.38 0.60 -3.36
CA VAL A 5 7.67 1.24 -3.05
C VAL A 5 7.82 2.52 -3.85
N VAL A 6 8.01 3.63 -3.15
CA VAL A 6 8.20 4.97 -3.74
C VAL A 6 9.67 5.32 -3.74
N LYS A 7 10.23 5.63 -4.90
CA LYS A 7 11.60 6.12 -5.04
C LYS A 7 11.73 7.58 -4.56
N LYS A 8 12.95 8.02 -4.28
CA LYS A 8 13.23 9.41 -3.86
C LYS A 8 12.83 10.47 -4.91
N ASP A 9 12.77 10.08 -6.18
CA ASP A 9 12.26 10.93 -7.27
C ASP A 9 10.73 10.97 -7.38
N GLY A 10 10.01 10.18 -6.55
CA GLY A 10 8.56 10.08 -6.53
C GLY A 10 7.96 9.05 -7.47
N THR A 11 8.77 8.30 -8.20
CA THR A 11 8.27 7.21 -9.04
C THR A 11 8.00 5.94 -8.22
N ILE A 12 7.10 5.08 -8.72
CA ILE A 12 6.83 3.78 -8.11
C ILE A 12 7.78 2.74 -8.69
N GLU A 13 8.36 1.90 -7.82
CA GLU A 13 9.14 0.75 -8.23
C GLU A 13 8.22 -0.40 -8.62
N ASN A 14 8.17 -0.71 -9.92
CA ASN A 14 7.31 -1.77 -10.46
C ASN A 14 8.02 -3.12 -10.60
N ASN A 15 9.34 -3.17 -10.40
CA ASN A 15 10.16 -4.37 -10.62
C ASN A 15 10.61 -5.00 -9.29
N LEU A 16 9.76 -5.00 -8.28
CA LEU A 16 10.01 -5.79 -7.08
C LEU A 16 9.94 -7.27 -7.46
N ASN A 17 11.09 -7.93 -7.52
CA ASN A 17 11.20 -9.38 -7.74
C ASN A 17 10.70 -10.18 -6.53
N CYS A 18 9.53 -9.83 -6.02
CA CYS A 18 8.87 -10.55 -4.94
C CYS A 18 8.12 -11.73 -5.54
N LYS A 19 8.65 -12.94 -5.40
CA LYS A 19 7.90 -14.13 -5.72
C LYS A 19 6.72 -14.27 -4.77
N LYS A 20 5.54 -14.47 -5.32
CA LYS A 20 4.35 -14.78 -4.54
C LYS A 20 4.50 -16.20 -3.99
N GLY A 21 4.52 -16.32 -2.67
CA GLY A 21 4.51 -17.60 -1.97
C GLY A 21 3.09 -18.11 -1.73
N ILE A 22 3.00 -19.35 -1.28
CA ILE A 22 1.77 -19.93 -0.76
C ILE A 22 1.45 -19.26 0.59
N PRO A 23 0.17 -18.99 0.91
CA PRO A 23 -0.17 -18.44 2.22
C PRO A 23 0.37 -19.29 3.37
N ILE A 24 0.85 -18.65 4.43
CA ILE A 24 1.41 -19.31 5.60
C ILE A 24 0.35 -20.24 6.22
N GLY A 25 0.74 -21.46 6.55
CA GLY A 25 -0.12 -22.45 7.22
C GLY A 25 -0.89 -23.38 6.30
N ILE A 26 -0.81 -23.24 4.97
CA ILE A 26 -1.47 -24.14 4.03
C ILE A 26 -0.66 -25.43 3.80
N MET A 27 0.67 -25.33 3.77
CA MET A 27 1.56 -26.49 3.57
C MET A 27 2.68 -26.48 4.62
N GLU A 28 2.92 -27.66 5.24
CA GLU A 28 3.98 -27.83 6.27
C GLU A 28 5.38 -27.59 5.70
N ASP A 29 5.64 -28.04 4.47
CA ASP A 29 6.98 -27.94 3.82
C ASP A 29 7.10 -26.69 2.90
N ALA A 30 6.25 -25.68 3.09
CA ALA A 30 6.32 -24.47 2.28
C ALA A 30 7.62 -23.71 2.53
N THR A 31 8.33 -23.39 1.46
CA THR A 31 9.55 -22.54 1.52
C THR A 31 9.23 -21.12 1.06
N TYR A 32 9.82 -20.14 1.75
CA TYR A 32 9.64 -18.73 1.46
C TYR A 32 10.97 -18.09 1.14
N GLU A 33 11.01 -17.29 0.08
CA GLU A 33 12.22 -16.56 -0.29
C GLU A 33 12.27 -15.21 0.45
N ASN A 34 13.47 -14.86 0.91
CA ASN A 34 13.72 -13.52 1.44
C ASN A 34 14.11 -12.59 0.30
N ASN A 35 13.53 -11.40 0.29
CA ASN A 35 13.92 -10.32 -0.59
C ASN A 35 14.48 -9.17 0.25
N THR A 36 15.58 -8.58 -0.21
CA THR A 36 16.22 -7.45 0.45
C THR A 36 16.09 -6.21 -0.44
N LEU A 37 15.67 -5.10 0.15
CA LEU A 37 15.57 -3.81 -0.49
C LEU A 37 16.46 -2.82 0.26
N SER A 38 17.42 -2.20 -0.44
CA SER A 38 18.17 -1.09 0.13
C SER A 38 17.35 0.18 0.09
N MET A 39 17.27 0.91 1.21
CA MET A 39 16.53 2.19 1.28
C MET A 39 17.30 3.38 0.71
N GLU A 40 18.50 3.18 0.14
CA GLU A 40 19.33 4.28 -0.39
C GLU A 40 18.61 5.08 -1.50
N ASP A 41 17.90 4.38 -2.39
CA ASP A 41 17.21 4.98 -3.54
C ASP A 41 15.69 5.16 -3.31
N TYR A 42 15.20 4.69 -2.16
CA TYR A 42 13.77 4.66 -1.87
C TYR A 42 13.41 5.63 -0.74
N ALA A 43 12.28 6.29 -0.90
CA ALA A 43 11.73 7.21 0.09
C ALA A 43 10.74 6.50 1.03
N MET A 44 10.02 5.51 0.53
CA MET A 44 8.97 4.85 1.30
C MET A 44 8.65 3.45 0.78
N VAL A 45 8.38 2.55 1.73
CA VAL A 45 7.75 1.25 1.48
C VAL A 45 6.40 1.23 2.18
N CYS A 46 5.34 0.92 1.45
CA CYS A 46 3.98 0.85 1.96
C CYS A 46 3.45 -0.57 1.80
N MET A 47 3.11 -1.20 2.93
CA MET A 47 2.42 -2.49 2.99
C MET A 47 0.96 -2.23 3.40
N TYR A 48 0.04 -3.02 2.88
CA TYR A 48 -1.41 -2.80 3.06
C TYR A 48 -2.17 -4.12 2.95
N THR A 49 -3.38 -4.12 3.50
CA THR A 49 -4.35 -5.20 3.30
C THR A 49 -5.27 -4.89 2.10
N ASP A 50 -5.88 -5.92 1.54
CA ASP A 50 -6.83 -5.81 0.42
C ASP A 50 -8.04 -4.92 0.75
N GLY A 51 -8.42 -4.83 2.02
CA GLY A 51 -9.52 -3.98 2.46
C GLY A 51 -9.43 -2.53 1.97
N ILE A 52 -8.22 -1.96 1.80
CA ILE A 52 -8.07 -0.61 1.25
C ILE A 52 -8.38 -0.57 -0.26
N LEU A 53 -8.01 -1.61 -1.01
CA LEU A 53 -8.21 -1.66 -2.46
C LEU A 53 -9.68 -1.92 -2.83
N GLU A 54 -10.39 -2.66 -1.99
CA GLU A 54 -11.76 -3.11 -2.20
C GLU A 54 -12.83 -2.09 -1.76
N ILE A 55 -12.42 -0.94 -1.21
CA ILE A 55 -13.33 0.16 -0.90
C ILE A 55 -14.06 0.60 -2.17
N LYS A 56 -15.38 0.67 -2.10
CA LYS A 56 -16.23 1.03 -3.25
C LYS A 56 -16.85 2.40 -3.10
N ASN A 57 -16.92 3.13 -4.20
CA ASN A 57 -17.69 4.36 -4.31
C ASN A 57 -19.19 4.09 -4.57
N SER A 58 -19.99 5.14 -4.73
CA SER A 58 -21.43 5.05 -5.04
C SER A 58 -21.72 4.35 -6.36
N SER A 59 -20.78 4.38 -7.30
CA SER A 59 -20.87 3.69 -8.60
C SER A 59 -20.37 2.24 -8.56
N LYS A 60 -20.04 1.71 -7.36
CA LYS A 60 -19.47 0.38 -7.12
C LYS A 60 -18.07 0.15 -7.73
N GLU A 61 -17.36 1.22 -8.08
CA GLU A 61 -15.97 1.14 -8.50
C GLU A 61 -15.10 0.97 -7.27
N GLU A 62 -14.09 0.10 -7.36
CA GLU A 62 -13.09 -0.10 -6.31
C GLU A 62 -12.05 1.03 -6.30
N TYR A 63 -11.52 1.35 -5.11
CA TYR A 63 -10.43 2.29 -4.95
C TYR A 63 -9.21 1.85 -5.78
N GLY A 64 -8.79 0.62 -5.58
CA GLY A 64 -7.79 -0.06 -6.39
C GLY A 64 -6.36 0.44 -6.20
N ILE A 65 -5.42 -0.33 -6.73
CA ILE A 65 -3.99 -0.08 -6.57
C ILE A 65 -3.54 1.23 -7.23
N ASN A 66 -4.10 1.59 -8.38
CA ASN A 66 -3.68 2.79 -9.11
C ASN A 66 -3.96 4.08 -8.33
N ARG A 67 -5.10 4.16 -7.62
CA ARG A 67 -5.43 5.30 -6.77
C ARG A 67 -4.50 5.36 -5.55
N LEU A 68 -4.21 4.21 -4.93
CA LEU A 68 -3.26 4.14 -3.82
C LEU A 68 -1.86 4.60 -4.24
N GLU A 69 -1.36 4.11 -5.36
CA GLU A 69 -0.05 4.53 -5.91
C GLU A 69 0.01 6.03 -6.20
N ASN A 70 -1.02 6.58 -6.84
CA ASN A 70 -1.09 8.02 -7.12
C ASN A 70 -1.14 8.83 -5.82
N PHE A 71 -1.94 8.41 -4.85
CA PHE A 71 -1.98 9.04 -3.53
C PHE A 71 -0.59 9.06 -2.88
N LEU A 72 0.13 7.94 -2.90
CA LEU A 72 1.46 7.82 -2.30
C LEU A 72 2.49 8.70 -3.04
N LYS A 73 2.45 8.78 -4.37
CA LYS A 73 3.29 9.68 -5.18
C LYS A 73 3.11 11.15 -4.80
N GLU A 74 1.89 11.56 -4.53
CA GLU A 74 1.57 12.95 -4.19
C GLU A 74 1.95 13.31 -2.75
N ASN A 75 1.90 12.33 -1.84
CA ASN A 75 2.02 12.57 -0.40
C ASN A 75 3.33 12.08 0.22
N PHE A 76 4.19 11.33 -0.48
CA PHE A 76 5.36 10.66 0.13
C PHE A 76 6.36 11.59 0.82
N ARG A 77 6.40 12.88 0.47
CA ARG A 77 7.28 13.87 1.09
C ARG A 77 6.77 14.41 2.42
N LEU A 78 5.51 14.20 2.73
CA LEU A 78 4.91 14.58 4.00
C LEU A 78 5.42 13.67 5.14
N ASN A 79 5.26 14.10 6.39
CA ASN A 79 5.49 13.20 7.52
C ASN A 79 4.42 12.09 7.56
N GLN A 80 4.74 10.98 8.22
CA GLN A 80 3.87 9.79 8.22
C GLN A 80 2.48 10.07 8.80
N GLN A 81 2.37 10.89 9.83
CA GLN A 81 1.08 11.23 10.42
C GLN A 81 0.17 11.93 9.42
N LEU A 82 0.69 12.94 8.71
CA LEU A 82 -0.06 13.65 7.67
C LEU A 82 -0.45 12.74 6.50
N ILE A 83 0.43 11.81 6.11
CA ILE A 83 0.10 10.84 5.07
C ILE A 83 -1.10 10.00 5.49
N VAL A 84 -1.12 9.49 6.74
CA VAL A 84 -2.24 8.69 7.26
C VAL A 84 -3.53 9.50 7.35
N GLU A 85 -3.46 10.73 7.83
CA GLU A 85 -4.62 11.62 7.93
C GLU A 85 -5.20 11.95 6.54
N ASN A 86 -4.33 12.30 5.58
CA ASN A 86 -4.73 12.56 4.20
C ASN A 86 -5.32 11.31 3.53
N LEU A 87 -4.75 10.13 3.79
CA LEU A 87 -5.29 8.88 3.24
C LEU A 87 -6.69 8.59 3.77
N LYS A 88 -6.92 8.79 5.07
CA LYS A 88 -8.27 8.64 5.64
C LYS A 88 -9.28 9.56 4.98
N LEU A 89 -8.90 10.81 4.71
CA LEU A 89 -9.76 11.77 4.02
C LEU A 89 -9.99 11.36 2.56
N ASP A 90 -8.97 10.90 1.87
CA ASP A 90 -9.07 10.46 0.47
C ASP A 90 -10.00 9.26 0.33
N LEU A 91 -9.86 8.26 1.20
CA LEU A 91 -10.72 7.08 1.24
C LEU A 91 -12.18 7.45 1.59
N LYS A 92 -12.39 8.34 2.57
CA LYS A 92 -13.72 8.83 2.95
C LYS A 92 -14.38 9.58 1.79
N ASN A 93 -13.65 10.46 1.12
CA ASN A 93 -14.15 11.21 -0.02
C ASN A 93 -14.51 10.28 -1.20
N PHE A 94 -13.70 9.24 -1.42
CA PHE A 94 -13.97 8.26 -2.46
C PHE A 94 -15.22 7.43 -2.17
N SER A 95 -15.33 6.87 -0.96
CA SER A 95 -16.42 5.96 -0.58
C SER A 95 -17.72 6.68 -0.20
N SER A 96 -17.65 7.95 0.21
CA SER A 96 -18.75 8.69 0.85
C SER A 96 -19.33 8.01 2.10
N LYS A 97 -18.55 7.13 2.74
CA LYS A 97 -18.91 6.37 3.95
C LYS A 97 -17.84 6.55 5.02
N ASP A 98 -18.24 6.44 6.28
CA ASP A 98 -17.34 6.45 7.44
C ASP A 98 -16.94 5.04 7.88
N ASN A 99 -17.69 4.01 7.47
CA ASN A 99 -17.43 2.61 7.79
C ASN A 99 -17.13 1.82 6.53
N TYR A 100 -16.18 0.92 6.61
CA TYR A 100 -15.75 0.04 5.52
C TYR A 100 -16.17 -1.39 5.79
N ASP A 101 -16.37 -2.17 4.73
CA ASP A 101 -16.88 -3.53 4.81
C ASP A 101 -15.82 -4.53 5.34
N ASP A 102 -14.53 -4.16 5.26
CA ASP A 102 -13.40 -4.97 5.74
C ASP A 102 -12.38 -4.12 6.50
N ASP A 103 -11.53 -4.79 7.29
CA ASP A 103 -10.47 -4.16 8.06
C ASP A 103 -9.39 -3.58 7.14
N ILE A 104 -8.98 -2.35 7.44
CA ILE A 104 -7.93 -1.66 6.71
C ILE A 104 -6.70 -1.54 7.60
N LEU A 105 -5.62 -2.17 7.17
CA LEU A 105 -4.31 -2.00 7.76
C LEU A 105 -3.34 -1.46 6.72
N ILE A 106 -2.58 -0.45 7.11
CA ILE A 106 -1.49 0.10 6.32
C ILE A 106 -0.26 0.32 7.20
N VAL A 107 0.89 -0.10 6.72
CA VAL A 107 2.19 0.08 7.38
C VAL A 107 3.13 0.79 6.41
N MET A 108 3.68 1.92 6.84
CA MET A 108 4.62 2.71 6.05
C MET A 108 5.97 2.79 6.73
N LEU A 109 7.01 2.38 5.99
CA LEU A 109 8.41 2.59 6.34
C LEU A 109 8.92 3.75 5.48
N LYS A 110 9.45 4.78 6.12
CA LYS A 110 10.04 5.94 5.44
C LYS A 110 11.48 6.13 5.86
N ASP A 111 12.31 6.55 4.90
CA ASP A 111 13.60 7.17 5.22
C ASP A 111 13.38 8.50 5.96
N ARG A 112 14.28 8.75 6.87
CA ARG A 112 14.21 9.98 7.71
C ARG A 112 14.64 11.22 6.94
#